data_86233acd77977cb4cba7978126011be6
#
_entry.id   86233acd77977cb4cba7978126011be6
#
_cell.length_a   1.000
_cell.length_b   1.000
_cell.length_c   1.000
_cell.angle_alpha   90.00
_cell.angle_beta   90.00
_cell.angle_gamma   90.00
#
_symmetry.space_group_name_H-M   'P 1'
#
loop_
_entity.id
_entity.type
_entity.pdbx_description
1 polymer ?
#
loop_
_entity_poly.entity_id
_entity_poly.type
_entity_poly.pdbx_seq_one_letter_code
_entity_poly.pdbx_strand_id
1 'polypeptide(L)'
;RGLGDVYKRQVYQHGSPFYSEDKDECVKMHRKAYQAFPVSRVYQAHIPTCSSGYWLFGFASKKYHPLDDFRPEEWKKLGIKTRYYTTNLHRGAFMLPGYVEQMLEEEENEKKA
;
A
#
# COMPACT_ATOMS: atom_id res chain seq x y z
N ARG A 1 -24.04 -11.80 -1.00
CA ARG A 1 -22.89 -10.93 -0.88
C ARG A 1 -23.09 -9.68 -1.74
N GLY A 2 -22.94 -8.55 -1.16
CA GLY A 2 -23.13 -7.29 -1.84
C GLY A 2 -21.86 -6.48 -1.99
N LEU A 3 -22.00 -5.25 -2.42
CA LEU A 3 -20.91 -4.32 -2.58
C LEU A 3 -20.12 -4.07 -1.28
N GLY A 4 -20.78 -4.26 -0.12
CA GLY A 4 -20.13 -4.09 1.17
C GLY A 4 -18.89 -4.97 1.35
N ASP A 5 -18.90 -6.19 0.80
CA ASP A 5 -17.75 -7.09 0.87
C ASP A 5 -16.61 -6.60 -0.01
N VAL A 6 -16.93 -5.99 -1.13
CA VAL A 6 -15.93 -5.43 -2.06
C VAL A 6 -15.19 -4.28 -1.39
N TYR A 7 -15.86 -3.49 -0.57
CA TYR A 7 -15.29 -2.29 0.05
C TYR A 7 -14.68 -2.53 1.42
N LYS A 8 -14.65 -3.76 1.92
CA LYS A 8 -14.04 -4.07 3.21
C LYS A 8 -12.52 -3.98 3.17
N ARG A 9 -11.93 -4.24 2.02
CA ARG A 9 -10.50 -4.06 1.79
C ARG A 9 -10.27 -3.72 0.33
N GLN A 10 -9.29 -2.89 0.08
CA GLN A 10 -8.99 -2.44 -1.27
C GLN A 10 -7.50 -2.28 -1.47
N VAL A 11 -7.07 -2.56 -2.69
CA VAL A 11 -5.72 -2.30 -3.16
C VAL A 11 -5.86 -1.35 -4.34
N TYR A 12 -5.09 -0.30 -4.35
CA TYR A 12 -5.18 0.71 -5.40
C TYR A 12 -3.81 1.26 -5.73
N GLN A 13 -3.70 1.83 -6.94
CA GLN A 13 -2.45 2.37 -7.43
C GLN A 13 -2.30 3.84 -7.00
N HIS A 14 -1.16 4.17 -6.40
CA HIS A 14 -0.83 5.55 -6.07
C HIS A 14 -0.08 6.26 -7.19
N GLY A 15 0.92 5.59 -7.77
CA GLY A 15 1.79 6.19 -8.76
C GLY A 15 3.21 6.36 -8.25
N SER A 16 4.00 7.15 -8.97
CA SER A 16 5.40 7.40 -8.61
C SER A 16 5.52 8.62 -7.70
N PRO A 17 6.33 8.54 -6.63
CA PRO A 17 6.55 9.70 -5.77
C PRO A 17 7.61 10.67 -6.31
N PHE A 18 8.26 10.35 -7.44
CA PHE A 18 9.38 11.15 -7.96
C PHE A 18 8.96 12.35 -8.79
N TYR A 19 7.80 12.28 -9.45
CA TYR A 19 7.33 13.38 -10.29
C TYR A 19 6.27 14.16 -9.52
N SER A 20 6.34 15.49 -9.57
CA SER A 20 5.48 16.33 -8.74
C SER A 20 3.98 16.09 -8.95
N GLU A 21 3.54 15.89 -10.20
CA GLU A 21 2.14 15.59 -10.47
C GLU A 21 1.72 14.24 -9.88
N ASP A 22 2.56 13.23 -10.06
CA ASP A 22 2.30 11.90 -9.52
C ASP A 22 2.35 11.91 -7.98
N LYS A 23 3.26 12.68 -7.42
CA LYS A 23 3.36 12.84 -5.97
C LYS A 23 2.07 13.42 -5.39
N ASP A 24 1.50 14.42 -6.05
CA ASP A 24 0.26 15.04 -5.61
C ASP A 24 -0.90 14.04 -5.64
N GLU A 25 -0.96 13.19 -6.67
CA GLU A 25 -1.96 12.15 -6.76
C GLU A 25 -1.79 11.09 -5.66
N CYS A 26 -0.54 10.71 -5.36
CA CYS A 26 -0.23 9.79 -4.26
C CYS A 26 -0.76 10.33 -2.94
N VAL A 27 -0.49 11.59 -2.69
CA VAL A 27 -0.90 12.28 -1.46
C VAL A 27 -2.42 12.32 -1.33
N LYS A 28 -3.11 12.67 -2.41
CA LYS A 28 -4.57 12.72 -2.44
C LYS A 28 -5.20 11.36 -2.18
N MET A 29 -4.68 10.32 -2.82
CA MET A 29 -5.20 8.96 -2.67
C MET A 29 -5.00 8.46 -1.25
N HIS A 30 -3.82 8.72 -0.68
CA HIS A 30 -3.54 8.31 0.69
C HIS A 30 -4.46 9.02 1.68
N ARG A 31 -4.70 10.32 1.48
CA ARG A 31 -5.60 11.10 2.33
C ARG A 31 -7.01 10.51 2.32
N LYS A 32 -7.53 10.21 1.14
CA LYS A 32 -8.87 9.63 1.00
C LYS A 32 -8.98 8.28 1.71
N ALA A 33 -8.00 7.41 1.49
CA ALA A 33 -8.00 6.09 2.09
C ALA A 33 -7.84 6.15 3.61
N TYR A 34 -6.96 7.02 4.08
CA TYR A 34 -6.71 7.17 5.51
C TYR A 34 -7.94 7.68 6.26
N GLN A 35 -8.74 8.54 5.62
CA GLN A 35 -9.99 9.05 6.19
C GLN A 35 -11.11 8.01 6.16
N ALA A 36 -11.14 7.17 5.13
CA ALA A 36 -12.24 6.24 4.90
C ALA A 36 -12.07 4.89 5.62
N PHE A 37 -10.83 4.46 5.88
CA PHE A 37 -10.55 3.14 6.43
C PHE A 37 -9.69 3.22 7.68
N PRO A 38 -9.98 2.40 8.71
CA PRO A 38 -9.15 2.38 9.93
C PRO A 38 -7.76 1.79 9.68
N VAL A 39 -7.61 0.89 8.71
CA VAL A 39 -6.31 0.37 8.31
C VAL A 39 -6.03 0.91 6.92
N SER A 40 -5.01 1.75 6.78
CA SER A 40 -4.60 2.32 5.51
C SER A 40 -3.08 2.37 5.46
N ARG A 41 -2.49 1.56 4.59
CA ARG A 41 -1.05 1.44 4.48
C ARG A 41 -0.64 1.57 3.02
N VAL A 42 0.59 2.02 2.81
CA VAL A 42 1.16 2.17 1.47
C VAL A 42 2.31 1.19 1.34
N TYR A 43 2.39 0.53 0.21
CA TYR A 43 3.50 -0.35 -0.09
C TYR A 43 4.12 0.02 -1.44
N GLN A 44 5.34 -0.42 -1.64
CA GLN A 44 6.13 -0.10 -2.82
C GLN A 44 6.31 -1.33 -3.69
N ALA A 45 6.49 -1.10 -4.97
CA ALA A 45 6.82 -2.16 -5.91
C ALA A 45 7.75 -1.63 -6.99
N HIS A 46 8.56 -2.53 -7.53
CA HIS A 46 9.46 -2.21 -8.63
C HIS A 46 8.78 -2.60 -9.94
N ILE A 47 8.49 -1.60 -10.76
CA ILE A 47 7.82 -1.78 -12.05
C ILE A 47 8.75 -1.22 -13.14
N PRO A 48 9.75 -1.99 -13.59
CA PRO A 48 10.78 -1.46 -14.49
C PRO A 48 10.26 -0.96 -15.83
N THR A 49 9.08 -1.38 -16.24
CA THR A 49 8.48 -0.92 -17.50
C THR A 49 7.77 0.42 -17.38
N CYS A 50 7.63 0.95 -16.17
CA CYS A 50 7.02 2.25 -15.92
C CYS A 50 8.10 3.29 -15.62
N SER A 51 7.77 4.57 -15.82
CA SER A 51 8.69 5.67 -15.52
C SER A 51 9.17 5.58 -14.08
N SER A 52 10.43 5.83 -13.85
CA SER A 52 11.17 5.73 -12.59
C SER A 52 11.36 4.31 -12.05
N GLY A 53 10.56 3.34 -12.46
CA GLY A 53 10.67 1.96 -11.97
C GLY A 53 10.23 1.74 -10.54
N TYR A 54 9.84 2.80 -9.84
CA TYR A 54 9.44 2.74 -8.43
C TYR A 54 8.06 3.34 -8.27
N TRP A 55 7.11 2.53 -7.80
CA TRP A 55 5.72 2.92 -7.72
C TRP A 55 5.13 2.57 -6.36
N LEU A 56 4.19 3.38 -5.93
CA LEU A 56 3.47 3.17 -4.68
C LEU A 56 2.09 2.62 -4.94
N PHE A 57 1.63 1.79 -4.01
CA PHE A 57 0.29 1.22 -4.02
C PHE A 57 -0.29 1.36 -2.61
N GLY A 58 -1.61 1.40 -2.54
CA GLY A 58 -2.28 1.52 -1.26
C GLY A 58 -3.03 0.25 -0.91
N PHE A 59 -3.07 -0.05 0.37
CA PHE A 59 -3.89 -1.12 0.94
C PHE A 59 -4.77 -0.50 2.01
N ALA A 60 -6.07 -0.65 1.86
CA ALA A 60 -7.04 -0.12 2.81
C ALA A 60 -7.97 -1.23 3.28
N SER A 61 -8.23 -1.31 4.57
CA SER A 61 -9.05 -2.37 5.14
C SER A 61 -9.83 -1.85 6.34
N LYS A 62 -11.01 -2.41 6.55
CA LYS A 62 -11.82 -2.10 7.72
C LYS A 62 -11.45 -2.97 8.93
N LYS A 63 -10.76 -4.08 8.72
CA LYS A 63 -10.47 -5.03 9.79
C LYS A 63 -9.03 -5.54 9.80
N TYR A 64 -8.53 -6.06 8.69
CA TYR A 64 -7.26 -6.78 8.65
C TYR A 64 -6.10 -5.87 8.30
N HIS A 65 -5.00 -6.03 9.03
CA HIS A 65 -3.75 -5.31 8.80
C HIS A 65 -2.85 -6.13 7.88
N PRO A 66 -2.21 -5.52 6.85
CA PRO A 66 -1.42 -6.28 5.88
C PRO A 66 -0.17 -6.93 6.46
N LEU A 67 0.32 -6.47 7.59
CA LEU A 67 1.48 -7.07 8.28
C LEU A 67 1.06 -7.86 9.50
N ASP A 68 0.23 -7.29 10.38
CA ASP A 68 -0.15 -7.93 11.64
C ASP A 68 -1.00 -9.18 11.42
N ASP A 69 -1.85 -9.15 10.40
CA ASP A 69 -2.73 -10.29 10.08
C ASP A 69 -2.18 -11.15 8.94
N PHE A 70 -0.95 -10.93 8.55
CA PHE A 70 -0.30 -11.69 7.50
C PHE A 70 -0.02 -13.12 7.95
N ARG A 71 -0.36 -14.09 7.11
CA ARG A 71 -0.21 -15.52 7.39
C ARG A 71 0.79 -16.17 6.43
N PRO A 72 2.09 -15.97 6.62
CA PRO A 72 3.08 -16.52 5.69
C PRO A 72 3.10 -18.05 5.67
N GLU A 73 2.80 -18.70 6.79
CA GLU A 73 2.78 -20.16 6.85
C GLU A 73 1.68 -20.76 5.98
N GLU A 74 0.51 -20.12 5.93
CA GLU A 74 -0.57 -20.56 5.07
C GLU A 74 -0.19 -20.46 3.59
N TRP A 75 0.49 -19.37 3.22
CA TRP A 75 1.00 -19.19 1.87
C TRP A 75 1.98 -20.31 1.50
N LYS A 76 2.93 -20.61 2.39
CA LYS A 76 3.95 -21.62 2.15
C LYS A 76 3.35 -23.00 1.98
N LYS A 77 2.28 -23.31 2.71
CA LYS A 77 1.58 -24.60 2.60
C LYS A 77 0.98 -24.84 1.22
N LEU A 78 0.61 -23.76 0.50
CA LEU A 78 0.04 -23.88 -0.83
C LEU A 78 1.05 -24.38 -1.87
N GLY A 79 2.34 -24.22 -1.62
CA GLY A 79 3.39 -24.68 -2.52
C GLY A 79 3.42 -23.98 -3.87
N ILE A 80 2.82 -22.81 -3.97
CA ILE A 80 2.77 -22.04 -5.21
C ILE A 80 4.11 -21.35 -5.43
N LYS A 81 4.63 -21.46 -6.65
CA LYS A 81 5.87 -20.80 -7.05
C LYS A 81 5.56 -19.49 -7.77
N THR A 82 6.16 -18.41 -7.32
CA THR A 82 5.97 -17.09 -7.92
C THR A 82 7.34 -16.48 -8.20
N ARG A 83 7.41 -15.66 -9.26
CA ARG A 83 8.68 -15.03 -9.65
C ARG A 83 8.97 -13.75 -8.90
N TYR A 84 7.94 -13.02 -8.52
CA TYR A 84 8.10 -11.74 -7.85
C TYR A 84 7.76 -11.82 -6.36
N TYR A 85 6.60 -12.35 -6.04
CA TYR A 85 6.09 -12.36 -4.68
C TYR A 85 6.83 -13.36 -3.80
N THR A 86 7.26 -12.92 -2.63
CA THR A 86 7.74 -13.77 -1.55
C THR A 86 7.20 -13.23 -0.24
N THR A 87 7.22 -14.04 0.81
CA THR A 87 6.77 -13.58 2.13
C THR A 87 7.67 -12.47 2.68
N ASN A 88 8.95 -12.52 2.36
CA ASN A 88 9.88 -11.45 2.75
C ASN A 88 9.61 -10.17 1.98
N LEU A 89 9.33 -10.28 0.69
CA LEU A 89 8.99 -9.11 -0.12
C LEU A 89 7.70 -8.47 0.37
N HIS A 90 6.73 -9.27 0.78
CA HIS A 90 5.48 -8.76 1.34
C HIS A 90 5.74 -7.84 2.52
N ARG A 91 6.58 -8.28 3.46
CA ARG A 91 6.95 -7.45 4.61
C ARG A 91 7.78 -6.23 4.20
N GLY A 92 8.77 -6.45 3.35
CA GLY A 92 9.67 -5.39 2.91
C GLY A 92 8.98 -4.32 2.09
N ALA A 93 7.92 -4.68 1.37
CA ALA A 93 7.18 -3.72 0.55
C ALA A 93 6.58 -2.58 1.37
N PHE A 94 6.27 -2.82 2.65
CA PHE A 94 5.73 -1.80 3.54
C PHE A 94 6.81 -1.01 4.28
N MET A 95 8.08 -1.37 4.10
CA MET A 95 9.22 -0.67 4.67
C MET A 95 9.67 0.41 3.69
N LEU A 96 9.17 1.61 3.86
CA LEU A 96 9.32 2.70 2.88
C LEU A 96 10.55 3.55 3.15
N PRO A 97 11.12 4.18 2.09
CA PRO A 97 12.19 5.16 2.28
C PRO A 97 11.71 6.36 3.11
N GLY A 98 12.65 7.02 3.77
CA GLY A 98 12.34 8.12 4.67
C GLY A 98 11.54 9.25 4.02
N TYR A 99 11.88 9.63 2.79
CA TYR A 99 11.16 10.72 2.12
C TYR A 99 9.70 10.36 1.81
N VAL A 100 9.43 9.09 1.54
CA VAL A 100 8.06 8.62 1.33
C VAL A 100 7.30 8.60 2.64
N GLU A 101 7.92 8.10 3.71
CA GLU A 101 7.32 8.08 5.03
C GLU A 101 6.93 9.48 5.47
N GLN A 102 7.82 10.44 5.27
CA GLN A 102 7.57 11.83 5.65
C GLN A 102 6.39 12.42 4.87
N MET A 103 6.34 12.16 3.57
CA MET A 103 5.25 12.61 2.72
C MET A 103 3.89 12.12 3.21
N LEU A 104 3.82 10.85 3.58
CA LEU A 104 2.58 10.24 4.04
C LEU A 104 2.21 10.69 5.46
N GLU A 105 3.18 10.87 6.33
CA GLU A 105 2.96 11.34 7.70
C GLU A 105 2.39 12.75 7.72
N GLU A 106 2.84 13.62 6.83
CA GLU A 106 2.31 14.98 6.72
C GLU A 106 0.81 14.96 6.46
N GLU A 107 0.35 14.07 5.58
CA GLU A 107 -1.06 13.93 5.28
C GLU A 107 -1.84 13.36 6.46
N GLU A 108 -1.27 12.41 7.18
CA GLU A 108 -1.89 11.83 8.36
C GLU A 108 -2.01 12.87 9.48
N ASN A 109 -0.98 13.71 9.64
CA ASN A 109 -1.00 14.76 10.64
C ASN A 109 -2.03 15.84 10.34
N GLU A 110 -2.22 16.18 9.06
CA GLU A 110 -3.27 17.12 8.67
C GLU A 110 -4.65 16.61 9.05
N LYS A 111 -4.88 15.31 8.93
CA LYS A 111 -6.14 14.73 9.35
C LYS A 111 -6.36 14.87 10.85
N LYS A 112 -5.29 14.73 11.64
CA LYS A 112 -5.36 14.83 13.10
C LYS A 112 -5.54 16.26 13.58
N ALA A 113 -5.06 17.19 12.81
CA ALA A 113 -5.20 18.60 13.13
C ALA A 113 -6.60 19.09 12.83
#